data_0b352b4977005f5a03df052bb30b6fbf
#
_entry.id   0b352b4977005f5a03df052bb30b6fbf
#
_cell.length_a   1.000
_cell.length_b   1.000
_cell.length_c   1.000
_cell.angle_alpha   90.00
_cell.angle_beta   90.00
_cell.angle_gamma   90.00
#
_symmetry.space_group_name_H-M   'P 1'
#
loop_
_entity.id
_entity.type
_entity.pdbx_description
1 polymer ?
#
loop_
_entity_poly.entity_id
_entity_poly.type
_entity_poly.pdbx_seq_one_letter_code
_entity_poly.pdbx_strand_id
1 'polypeptide(L)'
;MATEVETANPLTGFTHGEMKEFVRNHFEEFVNRKNIAIADVSFAPEFVDRGSDVPPGMPTGPEGAKQYVGGALKKFPDLHVTIEDIIAEGDKVVVRNTWRATNPTNGVKLQFAGIVIWRIAHRQLAERWAYLETPHPE
;
A
#
# COMPACT_ATOMS: atom_id res chain seq x y z
N MET A 1 -26.07 23.09 16.04
CA MET A 1 -24.68 22.72 16.30
C MET A 1 -23.92 22.75 14.99
N ALA A 2 -22.83 23.48 14.93
CA ALA A 2 -22.00 23.53 13.73
C ALA A 2 -21.25 22.22 13.56
N THR A 3 -21.27 21.66 12.35
CA THR A 3 -20.46 20.51 12.00
C THR A 3 -19.08 21.03 11.58
N GLU A 4 -18.04 20.60 12.24
CA GLU A 4 -16.69 20.91 11.79
C GLU A 4 -16.42 20.21 10.47
N VAL A 5 -15.91 20.97 9.53
CA VAL A 5 -15.43 20.44 8.25
C VAL A 5 -13.91 20.45 8.31
N GLU A 6 -13.31 19.30 8.19
CA GLU A 6 -11.87 19.18 8.17
C GLU A 6 -11.30 19.89 6.95
N THR A 7 -10.29 20.72 7.17
CA THR A 7 -9.56 21.39 6.11
C THR A 7 -8.44 20.47 5.60
N ALA A 8 -8.23 20.43 4.29
CA ALA A 8 -7.14 19.67 3.71
C ALA A 8 -5.80 20.17 4.25
N ASN A 9 -4.90 19.22 4.57
CA ASN A 9 -3.54 19.51 4.98
C ASN A 9 -2.75 20.00 3.77
N PRO A 10 -2.08 21.18 3.82
CA PRO A 10 -1.31 21.68 2.68
C PRO A 10 -0.18 20.74 2.23
N LEU A 11 0.37 19.93 3.14
CA LEU A 11 1.45 18.97 2.80
C LEU A 11 0.93 17.81 1.97
N THR A 12 -0.26 17.31 2.28
CA THR A 12 -0.83 16.15 1.60
C THR A 12 -1.79 16.53 0.46
N GLY A 13 -2.45 17.68 0.58
CA GLY A 13 -3.55 18.08 -0.30
C GLY A 13 -4.87 17.38 0.02
N PHE A 14 -4.95 16.65 1.14
CA PHE A 14 -6.09 15.85 1.55
C PHE A 14 -6.52 16.15 2.99
N THR A 15 -7.81 15.92 3.28
CA THR A 15 -8.27 15.69 4.65
C THR A 15 -7.84 14.29 5.09
N HIS A 16 -7.92 13.98 6.40
CA HIS A 16 -7.63 12.63 6.89
C HIS A 16 -8.55 11.59 6.26
N GLY A 17 -9.84 11.92 6.09
CA GLY A 17 -10.79 11.02 5.42
C GLY A 17 -10.39 10.73 3.98
N GLU A 18 -9.98 11.76 3.25
CA GLU A 18 -9.51 11.61 1.88
C GLU A 18 -8.22 10.81 1.78
N MET A 19 -7.29 10.99 2.73
CA MET A 19 -6.06 10.19 2.80
C MET A 19 -6.38 8.70 2.94
N LYS A 20 -7.32 8.36 3.83
CA LYS A 20 -7.73 6.97 4.05
C LYS A 20 -8.37 6.39 2.80
N GLU A 21 -9.25 7.11 2.14
CA GLU A 21 -9.87 6.66 0.89
C GLU A 21 -8.85 6.48 -0.23
N PHE A 22 -7.89 7.39 -0.34
CA PHE A 22 -6.81 7.29 -1.33
C PHE A 22 -6.00 6.01 -1.13
N VAL A 23 -5.64 5.69 0.11
CA VAL A 23 -4.88 4.47 0.45
C VAL A 23 -5.72 3.21 0.25
N ARG A 24 -7.01 3.22 0.64
CA ARG A 24 -7.91 2.09 0.37
C ARG A 24 -8.00 1.80 -1.12
N ASN A 25 -8.22 2.83 -1.93
CA ASN A 25 -8.30 2.70 -3.38
C ASN A 25 -7.00 2.19 -3.97
N HIS A 26 -5.87 2.64 -3.43
CA HIS A 26 -4.56 2.18 -3.88
C HIS A 26 -4.40 0.67 -3.71
N PHE A 27 -4.69 0.13 -2.52
CA PHE A 27 -4.59 -1.31 -2.29
C PHE A 27 -5.56 -2.09 -3.18
N GLU A 28 -6.80 -1.61 -3.33
CA GLU A 28 -7.82 -2.28 -4.14
C GLU A 28 -7.40 -2.32 -5.61
N GLU A 29 -7.01 -1.20 -6.17
CA GLU A 29 -6.65 -1.13 -7.58
C GLU A 29 -5.30 -1.79 -7.88
N PHE A 30 -4.27 -1.43 -7.12
CA PHE A 30 -2.91 -1.84 -7.41
C PHE A 30 -2.67 -3.33 -7.13
N VAL A 31 -3.20 -3.83 -6.03
CA VAL A 31 -2.98 -5.22 -5.59
C VAL A 31 -4.16 -6.12 -5.99
N ASN A 32 -5.36 -5.81 -5.50
CA ASN A 32 -6.50 -6.73 -5.64
C ASN A 32 -6.99 -6.82 -7.09
N ARG A 33 -7.05 -5.69 -7.79
CA ARG A 33 -7.45 -5.65 -9.19
C ARG A 33 -6.27 -5.77 -10.16
N LYS A 34 -5.06 -5.82 -9.65
CA LYS A 34 -3.82 -5.95 -10.44
C LYS A 34 -3.64 -4.84 -11.46
N ASN A 35 -4.17 -3.66 -11.18
CA ASN A 35 -4.02 -2.47 -12.02
C ASN A 35 -2.67 -1.81 -11.75
N ILE A 36 -1.61 -2.40 -12.28
CA ILE A 36 -0.23 -1.94 -12.05
C ILE A 36 -0.03 -0.51 -12.56
N ALA A 37 -0.73 -0.14 -13.63
CA ALA A 37 -0.59 1.19 -14.23
C ALA A 37 -1.02 2.34 -13.30
N ILE A 38 -1.84 2.06 -12.27
CA ILE A 38 -2.24 3.11 -11.33
C ILE A 38 -1.06 3.71 -10.57
N ALA A 39 0.06 2.97 -10.50
CA ALA A 39 1.28 3.44 -9.84
C ALA A 39 1.77 4.76 -10.44
N ASP A 40 1.58 4.98 -11.73
CA ASP A 40 2.03 6.21 -12.40
C ASP A 40 1.29 7.46 -11.90
N VAL A 41 0.10 7.28 -11.35
CA VAL A 41 -0.72 8.36 -10.78
C VAL A 41 -0.57 8.43 -9.26
N SER A 42 -0.51 7.26 -8.59
CA SER A 42 -0.56 7.18 -7.13
C SER A 42 0.79 7.45 -6.46
N PHE A 43 1.89 7.05 -7.08
CA PHE A 43 3.22 7.24 -6.48
C PHE A 43 3.88 8.52 -6.96
N ALA A 44 4.48 9.25 -6.01
CA ALA A 44 5.30 10.41 -6.34
C ALA A 44 6.54 9.98 -7.14
N PRO A 45 7.06 10.84 -8.04
CA PRO A 45 8.29 10.52 -8.76
C PRO A 45 9.48 10.21 -7.86
N GLU A 46 9.52 10.83 -6.68
CA GLU A 46 10.57 10.66 -5.67
C GLU A 46 10.24 9.60 -4.61
N PHE A 47 9.18 8.81 -4.80
CA PHE A 47 8.75 7.79 -3.84
C PHE A 47 9.91 6.88 -3.44
N VAL A 48 10.05 6.67 -2.12
CA VAL A 48 11.04 5.75 -1.53
C VAL A 48 10.33 4.68 -0.71
N ASP A 49 10.63 3.42 -0.99
CA ASP A 49 10.12 2.30 -0.22
C ASP A 49 11.18 1.86 0.80
N ARG A 50 10.82 2.00 2.09
CA ARG A 50 11.68 1.62 3.21
C ARG A 50 11.21 0.34 3.90
N GLY A 51 10.30 -0.40 3.26
CA GLY A 51 9.80 -1.65 3.79
C GLY A 51 10.91 -2.71 3.87
N SER A 52 10.92 -3.47 4.97
CA SER A 52 11.88 -4.57 5.15
C SER A 52 11.64 -5.72 4.18
N ASP A 53 10.47 -5.75 3.56
CA ASP A 53 10.06 -6.73 2.57
C ASP A 53 10.60 -6.44 1.15
N VAL A 54 11.13 -5.23 0.93
CA VAL A 54 11.59 -4.80 -0.39
C VAL A 54 13.06 -5.20 -0.60
N PRO A 55 13.38 -5.88 -1.72
CA PRO A 55 14.78 -6.20 -2.03
C PRO A 55 15.62 -4.94 -2.23
N PRO A 56 16.91 -4.97 -1.89
CA PRO A 56 17.80 -3.84 -2.13
C PRO A 56 17.95 -3.57 -3.63
N GLY A 57 18.17 -2.30 -3.98
CA GLY A 57 18.41 -1.90 -5.37
C GLY A 57 17.17 -1.60 -6.19
N MET A 58 15.97 -1.60 -5.57
CA MET A 58 14.76 -1.19 -6.27
C MET A 58 14.82 0.29 -6.64
N PRO A 59 14.40 0.66 -7.87
CA PRO A 59 14.33 2.06 -8.26
C PRO A 59 13.39 2.85 -7.37
N THR A 60 13.63 4.16 -7.25
CA THR A 60 12.66 5.07 -6.63
C THR A 60 11.48 5.33 -7.57
N GLY A 61 10.41 5.91 -7.03
CA GLY A 61 9.24 6.30 -7.81
C GLY A 61 8.35 5.13 -8.23
N PRO A 62 7.42 5.40 -9.16
CA PRO A 62 6.46 4.40 -9.62
C PRO A 62 7.08 3.13 -10.18
N GLU A 63 8.24 3.24 -10.80
CA GLU A 63 8.92 2.10 -11.45
C GLU A 63 9.30 1.04 -10.41
N GLY A 64 9.88 1.44 -9.28
CA GLY A 64 10.21 0.50 -8.21
C GLY A 64 8.99 -0.20 -7.65
N ALA A 65 7.91 0.55 -7.43
CA ALA A 65 6.65 -0.01 -6.95
C ALA A 65 6.07 -1.03 -7.93
N LYS A 66 6.09 -0.71 -9.22
CA LYS A 66 5.62 -1.64 -10.27
C LYS A 66 6.44 -2.92 -10.30
N GLN A 67 7.76 -2.81 -10.20
CA GLN A 67 8.65 -3.98 -10.21
C GLN A 67 8.39 -4.85 -8.99
N TYR A 68 8.27 -4.25 -7.81
CA TYR A 68 8.07 -4.99 -6.58
C TYR A 68 6.72 -5.73 -6.56
N VAL A 69 5.62 -5.00 -6.77
CA VAL A 69 4.28 -5.60 -6.74
C VAL A 69 4.06 -6.50 -7.96
N GLY A 70 4.55 -6.12 -9.12
CA GLY A 70 4.49 -6.95 -10.31
C GLY A 70 5.18 -8.29 -10.11
N GLY A 71 6.33 -8.30 -9.44
CA GLY A 71 7.05 -9.53 -9.09
C GLY A 71 6.25 -10.38 -8.11
N ALA A 72 5.64 -9.77 -7.10
CA ALA A 72 4.81 -10.48 -6.13
C ALA A 72 3.58 -11.11 -6.80
N LEU A 73 2.95 -10.41 -7.73
CA LEU A 73 1.78 -10.93 -8.47
C LEU A 73 2.15 -12.04 -9.46
N LYS A 74 3.37 -12.05 -9.99
CA LYS A 74 3.86 -13.18 -10.80
C LYS A 74 4.06 -14.42 -9.94
N LYS A 75 4.59 -14.24 -8.73
CA LYS A 75 4.82 -15.34 -7.79
C LYS A 75 3.50 -15.85 -7.20
N PHE A 76 2.57 -14.94 -6.89
CA PHE A 76 1.28 -15.24 -6.29
C PHE A 76 0.18 -14.56 -7.10
N PRO A 77 -0.31 -15.19 -8.19
CA PRO A 77 -1.29 -14.55 -9.07
C PRO A 77 -2.63 -14.19 -8.40
N ASP A 78 -2.98 -14.86 -7.30
CA ASP A 78 -4.21 -14.60 -6.55
C ASP A 78 -3.99 -13.76 -5.30
N LEU A 79 -2.84 -13.10 -5.17
CA LEU A 79 -2.54 -12.25 -4.02
C LEU A 79 -3.66 -11.25 -3.77
N HIS A 80 -4.14 -11.22 -2.52
CA HIS A 80 -5.23 -10.37 -2.10
C HIS A 80 -4.92 -9.74 -0.75
N VAL A 81 -5.23 -8.47 -0.61
CA VAL A 81 -5.06 -7.73 0.64
C VAL A 81 -6.41 -7.27 1.18
N THR A 82 -6.62 -7.50 2.48
CA THR A 82 -7.78 -7.00 3.22
C THR A 82 -7.28 -5.97 4.23
N ILE A 83 -7.88 -4.79 4.22
CA ILE A 83 -7.58 -3.75 5.23
C ILE A 83 -8.44 -4.02 6.45
N GLU A 84 -7.78 -4.29 7.58
CA GLU A 84 -8.47 -4.52 8.86
C GLU A 84 -8.70 -3.21 9.61
N ASP A 85 -7.69 -2.34 9.67
CA ASP A 85 -7.77 -1.00 10.26
C ASP A 85 -7.03 0.00 9.39
N ILE A 86 -7.49 1.25 9.42
CA ILE A 86 -6.82 2.34 8.76
C ILE A 86 -6.93 3.61 9.61
N ILE A 87 -5.80 4.24 9.86
CA ILE A 87 -5.69 5.42 10.72
C ILE A 87 -4.87 6.47 9.98
N ALA A 88 -5.30 7.72 10.06
CA ALA A 88 -4.56 8.83 9.46
C ALA A 88 -4.31 9.93 10.49
N GLU A 89 -3.08 10.44 10.51
CA GLU A 89 -2.70 11.58 11.32
C GLU A 89 -1.54 12.32 10.66
N GLY A 90 -1.61 13.65 10.64
CA GLY A 90 -0.60 14.45 9.97
C GLY A 90 -0.55 14.13 8.48
N ASP A 91 0.61 13.76 7.98
CA ASP A 91 0.82 13.37 6.60
C ASP A 91 0.92 11.85 6.41
N LYS A 92 0.56 11.07 7.45
CA LYS A 92 0.74 9.62 7.43
C LYS A 92 -0.57 8.87 7.54
N VAL A 93 -0.61 7.71 6.88
CA VAL A 93 -1.69 6.73 6.98
C VAL A 93 -1.09 5.42 7.44
N VAL A 94 -1.66 4.84 8.49
CA VAL A 94 -1.26 3.54 9.03
C VAL A 94 -2.34 2.53 8.68
N VAL A 95 -1.93 1.41 8.10
CA VAL A 95 -2.84 0.34 7.69
C VAL A 95 -2.43 -0.96 8.36
N ARG A 96 -3.37 -1.60 9.05
CA ARG A 96 -3.21 -2.99 9.49
C ARG A 96 -3.96 -3.85 8.49
N ASN A 97 -3.27 -4.81 7.90
CA ASN A 97 -3.82 -5.60 6.80
C ASN A 97 -3.52 -7.09 6.93
N THR A 98 -4.29 -7.89 6.20
CA THR A 98 -4.09 -9.33 6.06
C THR A 98 -3.94 -9.64 4.58
N TRP A 99 -2.87 -10.35 4.25
CA TRP A 99 -2.55 -10.77 2.89
C TRP A 99 -2.82 -12.26 2.75
N ARG A 100 -3.40 -12.65 1.63
CA ARG A 100 -3.68 -14.05 1.30
C ARG A 100 -3.21 -14.36 -0.10
N ALA A 101 -2.71 -15.56 -0.29
CA ALA A 101 -2.25 -16.05 -1.58
C ALA A 101 -2.25 -17.57 -1.57
N THR A 102 -2.27 -18.18 -2.75
CA THR A 102 -2.09 -19.61 -2.90
C THR A 102 -0.69 -19.88 -3.45
N ASN A 103 0.06 -20.78 -2.82
CA ASN A 103 1.34 -21.20 -3.37
C ASN A 103 1.07 -22.00 -4.64
N PRO A 104 1.49 -21.51 -5.82
CA PRO A 104 1.14 -22.18 -7.08
C PRO A 104 1.84 -23.53 -7.28
N THR A 105 2.91 -23.80 -6.51
CA THR A 105 3.66 -25.05 -6.62
C THR A 105 2.94 -26.20 -5.92
N ASN A 106 2.36 -25.97 -4.74
CA ASN A 106 1.76 -27.03 -3.92
C ASN A 106 0.29 -26.80 -3.57
N GLY A 107 -0.31 -25.69 -4.01
CA GLY A 107 -1.71 -25.38 -3.74
C GLY A 107 -2.03 -24.99 -2.30
N VAL A 108 -1.02 -24.83 -1.44
CA VAL A 108 -1.23 -24.45 -0.04
C VAL A 108 -1.68 -22.99 0.02
N LYS A 109 -2.77 -22.74 0.74
CA LYS A 109 -3.23 -21.38 1.01
C LYS A 109 -2.41 -20.75 2.12
N LEU A 110 -1.88 -19.57 1.86
CA LEU A 110 -1.00 -18.83 2.74
C LEU A 110 -1.66 -17.55 3.19
N GLN A 111 -1.30 -17.10 4.39
CA GLN A 111 -1.66 -15.76 4.85
C GLN A 111 -0.51 -15.16 5.66
N PHE A 112 -0.51 -13.84 5.75
CA PHE A 112 0.38 -13.09 6.62
C PHE A 112 -0.25 -11.75 6.98
N ALA A 113 0.00 -11.30 8.20
CA ALA A 113 -0.46 -10.00 8.65
C ALA A 113 0.64 -8.96 8.44
N GLY A 114 0.23 -7.71 8.34
CA GLY A 114 1.18 -6.62 8.17
C GLY A 114 0.68 -5.29 8.70
N ILE A 115 1.64 -4.42 8.93
CA ILE A 115 1.39 -3.00 9.18
C ILE A 115 2.20 -2.22 8.16
N VAL A 116 1.52 -1.34 7.44
CA VAL A 116 2.13 -0.47 6.43
C VAL A 116 1.85 0.97 6.82
N ILE A 117 2.87 1.79 6.77
CA ILE A 117 2.77 3.23 7.00
C ILE A 117 3.12 3.92 5.70
N TRP A 118 2.21 4.79 5.25
CA TRP A 118 2.40 5.61 4.06
C TRP A 118 2.56 7.08 4.47
N ARG A 119 3.52 7.77 3.89
CA ARG A 119 3.56 9.23 3.93
C ARG A 119 3.01 9.75 2.60
N ILE A 120 2.09 10.67 2.68
CA ILE A 120 1.48 11.32 1.52
C ILE A 120 2.04 12.72 1.38
N ALA A 121 2.39 13.11 0.17
CA ALA A 121 2.79 14.48 -0.16
C ALA A 121 2.19 14.84 -1.52
N HIS A 122 1.61 16.04 -1.61
CA HIS A 122 1.04 16.55 -2.86
C HIS A 122 0.12 15.53 -3.56
N ARG A 123 -0.78 14.92 -2.76
CA ARG A 123 -1.79 13.96 -3.20
C ARG A 123 -1.22 12.66 -3.78
N GLN A 124 0.01 12.31 -3.45
CA GLN A 124 0.68 11.09 -3.92
C GLN A 124 1.41 10.39 -2.78
N LEU A 125 1.63 9.08 -2.95
CA LEU A 125 2.40 8.27 -2.02
C LEU A 125 3.89 8.63 -2.18
N ALA A 126 4.50 9.13 -1.11
CA ALA A 126 5.87 9.64 -1.15
C ALA A 126 6.87 8.72 -0.43
N GLU A 127 6.40 7.94 0.54
CA GLU A 127 7.28 7.08 1.34
C GLU A 127 6.47 5.96 1.98
N ARG A 128 7.08 4.78 2.10
CA ARG A 128 6.44 3.60 2.69
C ARG A 128 7.37 2.94 3.69
N TRP A 129 6.80 2.53 4.83
CA TRP A 129 7.41 1.59 5.78
C TRP A 129 6.47 0.40 5.90
N ALA A 130 7.02 -0.80 6.03
CA ALA A 130 6.20 -1.99 6.20
C ALA A 130 6.86 -2.99 7.14
N TYR A 131 6.04 -3.64 7.94
CA TYR A 131 6.42 -4.70 8.86
C TYR A 131 5.45 -5.84 8.64
N LEU A 132 5.91 -6.87 7.94
CA LEU A 132 5.07 -7.99 7.52
C LEU A 132 5.54 -9.28 8.20
N GLU A 133 4.58 -10.10 8.60
CA GLU A 133 4.87 -11.48 9.03
C GLU A 133 5.43 -12.28 7.86
N THR A 134 6.15 -13.36 8.17
CA THR A 134 6.48 -14.38 7.19
C THR A 134 5.19 -15.11 6.80
N PRO A 135 4.94 -15.34 5.49
CA PRO A 135 3.78 -16.13 5.08
C PRO A 135 3.75 -17.50 5.74
N HIS A 136 2.57 -17.91 6.17
CA HIS A 136 2.35 -19.21 6.81
C HIS A 136 1.02 -19.79 6.30
N PRO A 137 0.84 -21.13 6.35
CA PRO A 137 -0.43 -21.74 5.97
C PRO A 137 -1.60 -21.19 6.79
N GLU A 138 -2.73 -21.04 6.13
CA GLU A 138 -3.97 -20.64 6.78
C GLU A 138 -4.42 -21.63 7.84
#